data_e6fbd5263cd49603e6dd80ebc80fc02f
#
_entry.id   e6fbd5263cd49603e6dd80ebc80fc02f
#
_cell.length_a   1.000
_cell.length_b   1.000
_cell.length_c   1.000
_cell.angle_alpha   90.00
_cell.angle_beta   90.00
_cell.angle_gamma   90.00
#
_symmetry.space_group_name_H-M   'P 1'
#
loop_
_entity.id
_entity.type
_entity.pdbx_description
1 polymer ?
#
loop_
_entity_poly.entity_id
_entity_poly.type
_entity_poly.pdbx_seq_one_letter_code
_entity_poly.pdbx_strand_id
1 'polypeptide(L)'
;MRLPQLNRLNFDQEVIRKDGLVLVLFHSLCCAECRAVAKSIEEIVKESYPVTVGTVNSDWNPQFTASHKVDQIPTLILYKMEWNNPELSVYTARA
;
A
#
# COMPACT_ATOMS: atom_id res chain seq x y z
N MET A 1 -13.25 0.43 -5.78
CA MET A 1 -12.02 1.08 -5.32
C MET A 1 -11.21 1.46 -6.54
N ARG A 2 -10.84 2.73 -6.65
CA ARG A 2 -10.17 3.27 -7.86
C ARG A 2 -8.65 3.26 -7.76
N LEU A 3 -8.10 2.71 -6.70
CA LEU A 3 -6.66 2.68 -6.50
C LEU A 3 -6.05 1.49 -7.24
N PRO A 4 -4.83 1.64 -7.78
CA PRO A 4 -4.16 0.55 -8.48
C PRO A 4 -4.00 -0.68 -7.60
N GLN A 5 -4.17 -1.85 -8.20
CA GLN A 5 -4.03 -3.11 -7.47
C GLN A 5 -2.62 -3.66 -7.61
N LEU A 6 -2.05 -4.07 -6.50
CA LEU A 6 -0.71 -4.64 -6.43
C LEU A 6 -0.79 -6.12 -6.07
N ASN A 7 0.20 -6.88 -6.55
CA ASN A 7 0.35 -8.29 -6.22
C ASN A 7 1.85 -8.62 -6.25
N ARG A 8 2.19 -9.87 -5.98
CA ARG A 8 3.60 -10.27 -5.95
C ARG A 8 4.33 -10.08 -7.28
N LEU A 9 3.59 -10.04 -8.39
CA LEU A 9 4.19 -9.93 -9.72
C LEU A 9 4.60 -8.50 -10.07
N ASN A 10 3.86 -7.51 -9.59
CA ASN A 10 4.13 -6.11 -9.93
C ASN A 10 4.67 -5.28 -8.77
N PHE A 11 4.70 -5.83 -7.55
CA PHE A 11 5.09 -5.09 -6.35
C PHE A 11 6.50 -4.53 -6.44
N ASP A 12 7.45 -5.33 -6.90
CA ASP A 12 8.84 -4.88 -7.01
C ASP A 12 8.95 -3.67 -7.92
N GLN A 13 8.32 -3.74 -9.09
CA GLN A 13 8.37 -2.67 -10.07
C GLN A 13 7.62 -1.43 -9.60
N GLU A 14 6.43 -1.61 -9.00
CA GLU A 14 5.55 -0.50 -8.66
C GLU A 14 5.85 0.14 -7.32
N VAL A 15 6.55 -0.55 -6.43
CA VAL A 15 6.85 -0.08 -5.08
C VAL A 15 8.35 0.05 -4.85
N ILE A 16 9.06 -1.06 -4.95
CA ILE A 16 10.48 -1.12 -4.55
C ILE A 16 11.36 -0.28 -5.48
N ARG A 17 11.05 -0.30 -6.77
CA ARG A 17 11.83 0.43 -7.79
C ARG A 17 11.31 1.83 -8.05
N LYS A 18 10.24 2.24 -7.39
CA LYS A 18 9.73 3.61 -7.47
C LYS A 18 10.56 4.52 -6.60
N ASP A 19 10.95 5.66 -7.15
CA ASP A 19 11.59 6.70 -6.38
C ASP A 19 10.53 7.50 -5.63
N GLY A 20 10.77 7.81 -4.36
CA GLY A 20 9.86 8.61 -3.55
C GLY A 20 8.97 7.78 -2.64
N LEU A 21 7.79 8.29 -2.39
CA LEU A 21 6.85 7.71 -1.42
C LEU A 21 5.81 6.84 -2.11
N VAL A 22 5.62 5.63 -1.60
CA VAL A 22 4.55 4.73 -2.06
C VAL A 22 3.76 4.25 -0.84
N LEU A 23 2.46 4.50 -0.87
CA LEU A 23 1.54 4.09 0.19
C LEU A 23 0.77 2.86 -0.28
N VAL A 24 0.84 1.78 0.49
CA VAL A 24 0.19 0.52 0.15
C VAL A 24 -0.86 0.18 1.20
N LEU A 25 -2.09 -0.01 0.76
CA LEU A 25 -3.20 -0.43 1.61
C LEU A 25 -3.44 -1.92 1.44
N PHE A 26 -3.32 -2.67 2.53
CA PHE A 26 -3.73 -4.07 2.58
C PHE A 26 -5.17 -4.14 3.04
N HIS A 27 -6.05 -4.73 2.23
CA HIS A 27 -7.48 -4.73 2.46
C HIS A 27 -8.11 -6.08 2.14
N SER A 28 -9.40 -6.22 2.45
CA SER A 28 -10.19 -7.36 2.02
C SER A 28 -11.53 -6.89 1.46
N LEU A 29 -12.24 -7.77 0.75
CA LEU A 29 -13.48 -7.39 0.06
C LEU A 29 -14.63 -7.07 1.01
N CYS A 30 -14.73 -7.77 2.13
CA CYS A 30 -15.84 -7.60 3.07
C CYS A 30 -15.40 -6.80 4.30
N CYS A 31 -14.75 -5.67 4.07
CA CYS A 31 -14.19 -4.86 5.14
C CYS A 31 -14.66 -3.42 5.00
N ALA A 32 -15.59 -3.03 5.88
CA ALA A 32 -16.12 -1.66 5.88
C ALA A 32 -15.04 -0.64 6.21
N GLU A 33 -14.17 -0.95 7.18
CA GLU A 33 -13.07 -0.06 7.56
C GLU A 33 -12.08 0.13 6.41
N CYS A 34 -11.83 -0.94 5.64
CA CYS A 34 -10.96 -0.86 4.47
C CYS A 34 -11.52 0.13 3.44
N ARG A 35 -12.83 0.11 3.22
CA ARG A 35 -13.47 1.03 2.28
C ARG A 35 -13.37 2.47 2.75
N ALA A 36 -13.53 2.70 4.05
CA ALA A 36 -13.42 4.04 4.62
C ALA A 36 -11.98 4.58 4.48
N VAL A 37 -10.99 3.74 4.77
CA VAL A 37 -9.58 4.11 4.62
C VAL A 37 -9.25 4.39 3.15
N ALA A 38 -9.72 3.54 2.23
CA ALA A 38 -9.48 3.72 0.80
C ALA A 38 -10.07 5.03 0.31
N LYS A 39 -11.25 5.39 0.78
CA LYS A 39 -11.87 6.66 0.40
C LYS A 39 -11.05 7.86 0.88
N SER A 40 -10.54 7.79 2.10
CA SER A 40 -9.68 8.85 2.62
C SER A 40 -8.40 8.98 1.80
N ILE A 41 -7.81 7.86 1.39
CA ILE A 41 -6.61 7.86 0.54
C ILE A 41 -6.92 8.48 -0.82
N GLU A 42 -8.07 8.15 -1.42
CA GLU A 42 -8.47 8.72 -2.71
C GLU A 42 -8.59 10.24 -2.63
N GLU A 43 -9.09 10.77 -1.51
CA GLU A 43 -9.19 12.20 -1.30
C GLU A 43 -7.81 12.85 -1.19
N ILE A 44 -6.87 12.21 -0.52
CA ILE A 44 -5.50 12.69 -0.42
C ILE A 44 -4.85 12.74 -1.80
N VAL A 45 -5.05 11.72 -2.60
CA VAL A 45 -4.49 11.65 -3.95
C VAL A 45 -5.05 12.77 -4.83
N LYS A 46 -6.34 13.11 -4.68
CA LYS A 46 -6.96 14.21 -5.41
C LYS A 46 -6.33 15.57 -5.09
N GLU A 47 -5.78 15.72 -3.91
CA GLU A 47 -5.12 16.97 -3.50
C GLU A 47 -3.68 17.06 -4.02
N SER A 48 -3.28 16.16 -4.89
CA SER A 48 -1.99 16.17 -5.58
C SER A 48 -0.77 16.06 -4.67
N TYR A 49 -0.90 15.31 -3.59
CA TYR A 49 0.27 14.97 -2.78
C TYR A 49 1.22 14.09 -3.59
N PRO A 50 2.54 14.28 -3.44
CA PRO A 50 3.53 13.52 -4.21
C PRO A 50 3.72 12.10 -3.64
N VAL A 51 2.66 11.33 -3.68
CA VAL A 51 2.68 9.94 -3.20
C VAL A 51 2.02 9.03 -4.23
N THR A 52 2.66 7.91 -4.49
CA THR A 52 2.07 6.84 -5.31
C THR A 52 1.30 5.92 -4.36
N VAL A 53 0.10 5.52 -4.76
CA VAL A 53 -0.74 4.67 -3.92
C VAL A 53 -1.08 3.39 -4.66
N GLY A 54 -1.05 2.27 -3.94
CA GLY A 54 -1.50 1.00 -4.45
C GLY A 54 -2.24 0.22 -3.37
N THR A 55 -2.96 -0.81 -3.77
CA THR A 55 -3.70 -1.66 -2.84
C THR A 55 -3.37 -3.13 -3.06
N VAL A 56 -3.38 -3.90 -1.98
CA VAL A 56 -3.22 -5.36 -2.03
C VAL A 56 -4.48 -5.99 -1.44
N ASN A 57 -5.15 -6.82 -2.23
CA ASN A 57 -6.26 -7.61 -1.73
C ASN A 57 -5.71 -8.82 -0.99
N SER A 58 -5.85 -8.83 0.34
CA SER A 58 -5.29 -9.88 1.19
C SER A 58 -5.95 -11.23 0.97
N ASP A 59 -7.22 -11.25 0.57
CA ASP A 59 -7.94 -12.50 0.30
C ASP A 59 -7.36 -13.22 -0.93
N TRP A 60 -6.92 -12.46 -1.92
CA TRP A 60 -6.34 -13.02 -3.15
C TRP A 60 -4.83 -13.19 -3.07
N ASN A 61 -4.18 -12.58 -2.08
CA ASN A 61 -2.74 -12.60 -1.92
C ASN A 61 -2.35 -12.94 -0.48
N PRO A 62 -2.81 -14.08 0.06
CA PRO A 62 -2.60 -14.37 1.49
C PRO A 62 -1.13 -14.59 1.86
N GLN A 63 -0.38 -15.27 1.02
CA GLN A 63 1.03 -15.53 1.30
C GLN A 63 1.87 -14.27 1.19
N PHE A 64 1.59 -13.46 0.18
CA PHE A 64 2.26 -12.18 -0.01
C PHE A 64 1.99 -11.25 1.17
N THR A 65 0.74 -11.18 1.61
CA THR A 65 0.31 -10.39 2.76
C THR A 65 1.06 -10.82 4.03
N ALA A 66 1.11 -12.12 4.28
CA ALA A 66 1.80 -12.67 5.44
C ALA A 66 3.31 -12.39 5.38
N SER A 67 3.91 -12.47 4.20
CA SER A 67 5.35 -12.20 4.03
C SER A 67 5.71 -10.75 4.36
N HIS A 68 4.76 -9.84 4.29
CA HIS A 68 4.94 -8.45 4.67
C HIS A 68 4.54 -8.17 6.12
N LYS A 69 4.32 -9.24 6.89
CA LYS A 69 4.00 -9.18 8.33
C LYS A 69 2.70 -8.44 8.61
N VAL A 70 1.76 -8.51 7.68
CA VAL A 70 0.43 -7.94 7.84
C VAL A 70 -0.47 -8.98 8.47
N ASP A 71 -0.88 -8.75 9.71
CA ASP A 71 -1.72 -9.66 10.47
C ASP A 71 -3.09 -9.07 10.81
N GLN A 72 -3.31 -7.82 10.43
CA GLN A 72 -4.58 -7.12 10.64
C GLN A 72 -4.97 -6.38 9.37
N ILE A 73 -6.26 -6.26 9.12
CA ILE A 73 -6.82 -5.54 7.98
C ILE A 73 -7.81 -4.50 8.52
N PRO A 74 -7.74 -3.24 8.10
CA PRO A 74 -6.80 -2.69 7.11
C PRO A 74 -5.43 -2.39 7.73
N THR A 75 -4.39 -2.46 6.90
CA THR A 75 -3.05 -2.04 7.27
C THR A 75 -2.50 -1.14 6.16
N LEU A 76 -1.91 -0.03 6.55
CA LEU A 76 -1.23 0.87 5.64
C LEU A 76 0.27 0.76 5.85
N ILE A 77 1.01 0.59 4.77
CA ILE A 77 2.47 0.61 4.82
C ILE A 77 2.95 1.69 3.88
N LEU A 78 3.76 2.60 4.40
CA LEU A 78 4.40 3.65 3.63
C LEU A 78 5.83 3.21 3.34
N TYR A 79 6.16 3.10 2.06
CA TYR A 79 7.50 2.80 1.60
C TYR A 79 8.14 4.07 1.10
N LYS A 80 9.37 4.32 1.52
CA LYS A 80 10.13 5.48 1.08
C LYS A 80 11.46 5.01 0.55
N MET A 81 11.70 5.25 -0.74
CA MET A 81 12.95 4.96 -1.40
C MET A 81 13.59 6.28 -1.82
N GLU A 82 14.82 6.52 -1.44
CA GLU A 82 15.54 7.73 -1.80
C GLU A 82 16.63 7.42 -2.82
N TRP A 83 16.78 8.28 -3.80
CA TRP A 83 17.79 8.16 -4.83
C TRP A 83 19.20 8.05 -4.25
N ASN A 84 19.53 8.88 -3.23
CA ASN A 84 20.85 8.92 -2.62
C ASN A 84 21.04 7.87 -1.54
N ASN A 85 19.99 7.21 -1.13
CA ASN A 85 20.00 6.25 -0.04
C ASN A 85 19.14 5.07 -0.46
N PRO A 86 19.75 4.01 -1.01
CA PRO A 86 19.00 2.88 -1.54
C PRO A 86 18.29 2.05 -0.48
N GLU A 87 18.40 2.41 0.79
CA GLU A 87 17.68 1.71 1.84
C GLU A 87 16.21 2.04 1.79
N LEU A 88 15.38 1.00 1.80
CA LEU A 88 13.94 1.14 1.84
C LEU A 88 13.49 1.39 3.28
N SER A 89 12.89 2.55 3.51
CA SER A 89 12.28 2.86 4.79
C SER A 89 10.83 2.43 4.78
N VAL A 90 10.38 1.75 5.84
CA VAL A 90 9.03 1.20 5.93
C VAL A 90 8.36 1.70 7.20
N TYR A 91 7.19 2.28 7.06
CA TYR A 91 6.37 2.75 8.17
C TYR A 91 5.00 2.07 8.10
N THR A 92 4.59 1.44 9.19
CA THR A 92 3.35 0.68 9.22
C THR A 92 2.33 1.35 10.14
N ALA A 93 1.10 1.50 9.66
CA ALA A 93 -0.04 1.95 10.45
C ALA A 93 -1.14 0.90 10.40
N ARG A 94 -1.68 0.55 11.56
CA ARG A 94 -2.76 -0.43 11.68
C ARG A 94 -3.97 0.23 12.28
N ALA A 95 -5.13 -0.16 11.79
CA ALA A 95 -6.39 0.32 12.34
C ALA A 95 -6.73 -0.39 13.65
#